data_c139ff34e7092a6bd692e630b29c95da
#
_entry.id   c139ff34e7092a6bd692e630b29c95da
#
_cell.length_a   1.000
_cell.length_b   1.000
_cell.length_c   1.000
_cell.angle_alpha   90.00
_cell.angle_beta   90.00
_cell.angle_gamma   90.00
#
_symmetry.space_group_name_H-M   'P 1'
#
loop_
_entity.id
_entity.type
_entity.pdbx_description
1 polymer ?
#
loop_
_entity_poly.entity_id
_entity_poly.type
_entity_poly.pdbx_seq_one_letter_code
_entity_poly.pdbx_strand_id
1 'polypeptide(L)'
;MGVMTVLGEIPVDKLGVTQMHEHILANADFEHNDQNMVIDEVDVAIEEIRSFKAAGGDTIVEHSCEGLGQDIVGLKEVSQKSGVHVVASTGYYRECSYPNYVTKETDKQLARRLVKNLTEGIEGTGIRPGILAEIATEYGVGKMSTTEKKVFISVAHAQVETGVPVSTHCWAGELAFDQIKLLTSNGVPPEKILIGHLAVDNGVKDRILRIADKGVYLGIDCIGFEYESVVGMKDRDKAHFVRELVDRGFLERIMISQDLMRKLYLKHYHGPGYDYLLLRFVPILLDEGLSRKEIDTMLMANPKTIFS
;
A
#
# COMPACT_ATOMS: atom_id res chain seq x y z
N MET A 1 -21.40 3.14 3.53
CA MET A 1 -20.07 3.76 3.70
C MET A 1 -19.44 3.91 2.32
N GLY A 2 -18.68 4.97 2.10
CA GLY A 2 -18.02 5.26 0.84
C GLY A 2 -16.51 5.22 0.99
N VAL A 3 -15.84 5.08 -0.14
CA VAL A 3 -14.37 5.15 -0.26
C VAL A 3 -14.04 6.39 -1.06
N MET A 4 -13.14 7.21 -0.54
CA MET A 4 -12.67 8.40 -1.25
C MET A 4 -11.67 8.01 -2.33
N THR A 5 -11.98 8.39 -3.58
CA THR A 5 -11.07 8.27 -4.72
C THR A 5 -10.66 9.66 -5.20
N VAL A 6 -9.67 9.75 -6.07
CA VAL A 6 -9.25 11.03 -6.68
C VAL A 6 -10.37 11.70 -7.52
N LEU A 7 -11.42 10.95 -7.88
CA LEU A 7 -12.60 11.45 -8.60
C LEU A 7 -13.80 11.74 -7.68
N GLY A 8 -13.65 11.56 -6.37
CA GLY A 8 -14.71 11.69 -5.38
C GLY A 8 -15.07 10.37 -4.72
N GLU A 9 -16.05 10.41 -3.84
CA GLU A 9 -16.49 9.26 -3.05
C GLU A 9 -17.30 8.28 -3.89
N ILE A 10 -16.98 6.98 -3.76
CA ILE A 10 -17.72 5.88 -4.37
C ILE A 10 -18.27 4.94 -3.29
N PRO A 11 -19.38 4.22 -3.52
CA PRO A 11 -19.80 3.14 -2.62
C PRO A 11 -18.72 2.08 -2.51
N VAL A 12 -18.46 1.55 -1.31
CA VAL A 12 -17.42 0.53 -1.06
C VAL A 12 -17.59 -0.72 -1.95
N ASP A 13 -18.83 -1.07 -2.32
CA ASP A 13 -19.11 -2.18 -3.23
C ASP A 13 -18.61 -1.96 -4.67
N LYS A 14 -18.25 -0.74 -5.03
CA LYS A 14 -17.70 -0.38 -6.33
C LYS A 14 -16.19 -0.51 -6.44
N LEU A 15 -15.49 -0.86 -5.36
CA LEU A 15 -14.04 -1.09 -5.41
C LEU A 15 -13.67 -2.20 -6.40
N GLY A 16 -14.45 -3.29 -6.48
CA GLY A 16 -14.14 -4.40 -7.39
C GLY A 16 -12.81 -5.09 -7.06
N VAL A 17 -12.12 -5.54 -8.09
CA VAL A 17 -10.77 -6.14 -8.00
C VAL A 17 -9.76 -5.04 -7.70
N THR A 18 -9.13 -5.12 -6.53
CA THR A 18 -8.33 -4.05 -5.93
C THR A 18 -6.90 -4.50 -5.66
N GLN A 19 -5.92 -3.74 -6.15
CA GLN A 19 -4.53 -3.79 -5.67
C GLN A 19 -4.36 -2.78 -4.55
N MET A 20 -3.98 -3.27 -3.36
CA MET A 20 -4.00 -2.46 -2.14
C MET A 20 -2.72 -1.67 -1.87
N HIS A 21 -1.68 -1.88 -2.67
CA HIS A 21 -0.38 -1.23 -2.51
C HIS A 21 0.33 -1.09 -3.84
N GLU A 22 0.26 0.09 -4.44
CA GLU A 22 0.92 0.42 -5.71
C GLU A 22 1.44 1.86 -5.73
N HIS A 23 2.35 2.14 -6.69
CA HIS A 23 2.86 3.47 -6.98
C HIS A 23 2.65 3.78 -8.46
N ILE A 24 1.72 4.68 -8.79
CA ILE A 24 1.40 5.06 -10.17
C ILE A 24 2.25 6.24 -10.64
N LEU A 25 2.36 7.26 -9.79
CA LEU A 25 3.21 8.44 -9.99
C LEU A 25 4.01 8.65 -8.70
N ALA A 26 5.31 8.45 -8.78
CA ALA A 26 6.20 8.45 -7.62
C ALA A 26 7.58 9.00 -7.95
N ASN A 27 8.24 9.55 -6.94
CA ASN A 27 9.65 9.89 -7.00
C ASN A 27 10.34 9.49 -5.69
N ALA A 28 11.06 8.37 -5.72
CA ALA A 28 11.85 7.87 -4.61
C ALA A 28 13.36 7.93 -4.87
N ASP A 29 13.80 8.85 -5.74
CA ASP A 29 15.21 9.07 -6.10
C ASP A 29 16.04 9.79 -5.00
N PHE A 30 15.48 9.98 -3.81
CA PHE A 30 16.13 10.69 -2.71
C PHE A 30 17.27 9.92 -2.03
N GLU A 31 17.38 8.59 -2.26
CA GLU A 31 18.39 7.78 -1.59
C GLU A 31 19.58 7.44 -2.49
N HIS A 32 19.34 7.20 -3.77
CA HIS A 32 20.31 6.52 -4.63
C HIS A 32 20.65 7.24 -5.93
N ASN A 33 20.01 8.38 -6.20
CA ASN A 33 20.09 9.07 -7.50
C ASN A 33 19.83 8.08 -8.65
N ASP A 34 18.80 7.23 -8.49
CA ASP A 34 18.38 6.21 -9.42
C ASP A 34 17.12 6.65 -10.17
N GLN A 35 17.27 7.13 -11.38
CA GLN A 35 16.16 7.58 -12.23
C GLN A 35 15.12 6.49 -12.53
N ASN A 36 15.45 5.23 -12.28
CA ASN A 36 14.50 4.13 -12.33
C ASN A 36 13.44 4.21 -11.21
N MET A 37 13.73 4.94 -10.13
CA MET A 37 12.80 5.21 -9.02
C MET A 37 11.89 6.42 -9.26
N VAL A 38 11.89 7.01 -10.47
CA VAL A 38 11.07 8.16 -10.83
C VAL A 38 10.03 7.75 -11.87
N ILE A 39 8.78 7.63 -11.46
CA ILE A 39 7.62 7.35 -12.33
C ILE A 39 6.80 8.64 -12.39
N ASP A 40 7.01 9.44 -13.43
CA ASP A 40 6.45 10.80 -13.55
C ASP A 40 5.75 11.07 -14.90
N GLU A 41 5.64 10.04 -15.75
CA GLU A 41 5.08 10.14 -17.08
C GLU A 41 3.58 9.78 -17.09
N VAL A 42 2.71 10.77 -16.94
CA VAL A 42 1.25 10.58 -16.84
C VAL A 42 0.66 9.80 -18.01
N ASP A 43 1.09 10.06 -19.24
CA ASP A 43 0.58 9.34 -20.41
C ASP A 43 0.99 7.85 -20.40
N VAL A 44 2.22 7.55 -19.95
CA VAL A 44 2.67 6.17 -19.75
C VAL A 44 1.83 5.49 -18.66
N ALA A 45 1.64 6.16 -17.53
CA ALA A 45 0.83 5.65 -16.43
C ALA A 45 -0.63 5.34 -16.88
N ILE A 46 -1.23 6.18 -17.74
CA ILE A 46 -2.57 5.93 -18.27
C ILE A 46 -2.63 4.61 -19.06
N GLU A 47 -1.66 4.35 -19.93
CA GLU A 47 -1.62 3.12 -20.72
C GLU A 47 -1.35 1.88 -19.84
N GLU A 48 -0.46 1.99 -18.87
CA GLU A 48 -0.18 0.95 -17.89
C GLU A 48 -1.44 0.57 -17.09
N ILE A 49 -2.16 1.57 -16.57
CA ILE A 49 -3.38 1.34 -15.78
C ILE A 49 -4.54 0.85 -16.65
N ARG A 50 -4.60 1.21 -17.95
CA ARG A 50 -5.52 0.58 -18.91
C ARG A 50 -5.26 -0.91 -19.10
N SER A 51 -4.00 -1.35 -19.08
CA SER A 51 -3.65 -2.78 -19.12
C SER A 51 -4.21 -3.52 -17.90
N PHE A 52 -4.08 -2.93 -16.70
CA PHE A 52 -4.69 -3.47 -15.48
C PHE A 52 -6.23 -3.56 -15.61
N LYS A 53 -6.89 -2.51 -16.14
CA LYS A 53 -8.34 -2.53 -16.42
C LYS A 53 -8.72 -3.63 -17.38
N ALA A 54 -7.98 -3.78 -18.46
CA ALA A 54 -8.22 -4.82 -19.47
C ALA A 54 -8.07 -6.25 -18.92
N ALA A 55 -7.21 -6.44 -17.92
CA ALA A 55 -7.03 -7.70 -17.20
C ALA A 55 -8.14 -7.99 -16.16
N GLY A 56 -9.07 -7.05 -15.94
CA GLY A 56 -10.18 -7.18 -15.00
C GLY A 56 -9.99 -6.46 -13.67
N GLY A 57 -9.00 -5.57 -13.57
CA GLY A 57 -8.77 -4.73 -12.41
C GLY A 57 -9.75 -3.54 -12.35
N ASP A 58 -10.11 -3.11 -11.15
CA ASP A 58 -11.08 -2.03 -10.95
C ASP A 58 -10.53 -0.88 -10.11
N THR A 59 -9.71 -1.16 -9.11
CA THR A 59 -9.20 -0.15 -8.17
C THR A 59 -7.72 -0.35 -7.87
N ILE A 60 -7.00 0.74 -7.78
CA ILE A 60 -5.62 0.80 -7.26
C ILE A 60 -5.58 1.73 -6.05
N VAL A 61 -4.99 1.26 -4.96
CA VAL A 61 -4.65 2.07 -3.80
C VAL A 61 -3.21 2.54 -3.97
N GLU A 62 -3.07 3.83 -4.23
CA GLU A 62 -1.83 4.52 -4.56
C GLU A 62 -1.15 5.02 -3.28
N HIS A 63 0.05 4.53 -3.00
CA HIS A 63 0.74 4.75 -1.73
C HIS A 63 1.75 5.91 -1.76
N SER A 64 2.04 6.50 -2.93
CA SER A 64 2.94 7.65 -2.98
C SER A 64 2.34 8.83 -2.21
N CYS A 65 2.97 9.17 -1.10
CA CYS A 65 2.59 10.27 -0.23
C CYS A 65 3.54 11.46 -0.39
N GLU A 66 3.35 12.50 0.43
CA GLU A 66 4.31 13.61 0.51
C GLU A 66 5.71 13.08 0.89
N GLY A 67 6.72 13.41 0.12
CA GLY A 67 8.08 12.86 0.24
C GLY A 67 8.37 11.70 -0.72
N LEU A 68 7.35 11.12 -1.35
CA LEU A 68 7.46 10.15 -2.45
C LEU A 68 7.07 10.74 -3.81
N GLY A 69 7.09 12.07 -3.96
CA GLY A 69 6.81 12.75 -5.23
C GLY A 69 5.35 12.64 -5.69
N GLN A 70 4.40 12.58 -4.76
CA GLN A 70 2.98 12.48 -5.07
C GLN A 70 2.52 13.57 -6.06
N ASP A 71 1.94 13.16 -7.19
CA ASP A 71 1.23 14.02 -8.14
C ASP A 71 -0.28 13.73 -8.10
N ILE A 72 -0.98 14.37 -7.17
CA ILE A 72 -2.42 14.15 -6.96
C ILE A 72 -3.27 14.59 -8.17
N VAL A 73 -2.81 15.55 -8.96
CA VAL A 73 -3.50 16.02 -10.18
C VAL A 73 -3.29 15.04 -11.31
N GLY A 74 -2.06 14.56 -11.51
CA GLY A 74 -1.75 13.50 -12.46
C GLY A 74 -2.51 12.20 -12.15
N LEU A 75 -2.60 11.79 -10.88
CA LEU A 75 -3.40 10.62 -10.46
C LEU A 75 -4.87 10.77 -10.83
N LYS A 76 -5.45 11.98 -10.69
CA LYS A 76 -6.82 12.25 -11.13
C LYS A 76 -6.98 12.07 -12.64
N GLU A 77 -6.01 12.56 -13.43
CA GLU A 77 -6.01 12.39 -14.87
C GLU A 77 -5.90 10.92 -15.27
N VAL A 78 -4.98 10.16 -14.63
CA VAL A 78 -4.83 8.71 -14.83
C VAL A 78 -6.15 7.99 -14.57
N SER A 79 -6.80 8.25 -13.43
CA SER A 79 -8.08 7.63 -13.08
C SER A 79 -9.18 7.94 -14.11
N GLN A 80 -9.31 9.21 -14.54
CA GLN A 80 -10.29 9.64 -15.53
C GLN A 80 -10.10 8.95 -16.89
N LYS A 81 -8.86 8.85 -17.36
CA LYS A 81 -8.55 8.35 -18.70
C LYS A 81 -8.46 6.82 -18.77
N SER A 82 -8.09 6.16 -17.67
CA SER A 82 -8.01 4.70 -17.60
C SER A 82 -9.34 4.02 -17.24
N GLY A 83 -10.24 4.72 -16.56
CA GLY A 83 -11.48 4.16 -16.02
C GLY A 83 -11.26 3.24 -14.81
N VAL A 84 -10.11 3.35 -14.13
CA VAL A 84 -9.77 2.67 -12.88
C VAL A 84 -9.96 3.63 -11.71
N HIS A 85 -10.56 3.17 -10.63
CA HIS A 85 -10.62 3.96 -9.40
C HIS A 85 -9.23 4.05 -8.77
N VAL A 86 -8.77 5.26 -8.46
CA VAL A 86 -7.52 5.48 -7.74
C VAL A 86 -7.84 6.05 -6.37
N VAL A 87 -7.46 5.32 -5.32
CA VAL A 87 -7.53 5.78 -3.93
C VAL A 87 -6.16 6.33 -3.58
N ALA A 88 -6.02 7.64 -3.52
CA ALA A 88 -4.75 8.28 -3.17
C ALA A 88 -4.48 8.23 -1.65
N SER A 89 -3.23 8.34 -1.27
CA SER A 89 -2.79 8.35 0.11
C SER A 89 -2.42 9.74 0.63
N THR A 90 -2.33 9.86 1.94
CA THR A 90 -1.59 10.93 2.64
C THR A 90 -0.85 10.32 3.82
N GLY A 91 0.41 10.70 4.00
CA GLY A 91 1.27 10.10 5.03
C GLY A 91 2.68 10.62 4.98
N TYR A 92 3.58 9.92 5.66
CA TYR A 92 4.99 10.24 5.74
C TYR A 92 5.78 8.94 5.62
N TYR A 93 6.55 8.79 4.54
CA TYR A 93 7.27 7.56 4.21
C TYR A 93 8.44 7.29 5.18
N ARG A 94 9.67 7.38 4.75
CA ARG A 94 10.87 7.15 5.56
C ARG A 94 11.47 8.47 6.04
N GLU A 95 12.20 8.42 7.15
CA GLU A 95 12.75 9.63 7.79
C GLU A 95 13.63 10.47 6.86
N CYS A 96 14.36 9.82 5.92
CA CYS A 96 15.18 10.50 4.91
C CYS A 96 14.37 11.33 3.90
N SER A 97 13.10 11.01 3.68
CA SER A 97 12.19 11.71 2.76
C SER A 97 11.21 12.66 3.45
N TYR A 98 11.30 12.80 4.77
CA TYR A 98 10.36 13.65 5.51
C TYR A 98 10.47 15.12 5.12
N PRO A 99 9.34 15.79 4.85
CA PRO A 99 9.31 17.24 4.75
C PRO A 99 9.89 17.90 6.01
N ASN A 100 10.57 19.01 5.83
CA ASN A 100 11.29 19.71 6.91
C ASN A 100 10.42 20.07 8.13
N TYR A 101 9.12 20.20 7.98
CA TYR A 101 8.22 20.49 9.09
C TYR A 101 7.96 19.27 9.99
N VAL A 102 8.11 18.05 9.48
CA VAL A 102 7.86 16.81 10.25
C VAL A 102 8.74 16.74 11.48
N THR A 103 10.01 17.14 11.39
CA THR A 103 10.91 17.18 12.54
C THR A 103 10.58 18.28 13.54
N LYS A 104 9.99 19.39 13.09
CA LYS A 104 9.74 20.62 13.87
C LYS A 104 8.38 20.62 14.56
N GLU A 105 7.37 20.04 13.93
CA GLU A 105 6.00 20.03 14.43
C GLU A 105 5.76 18.91 15.46
N THR A 106 4.76 19.13 16.32
CA THR A 106 4.27 18.12 17.26
C THR A 106 3.41 17.07 16.54
N ASP A 107 3.21 15.92 17.17
CA ASP A 107 2.30 14.87 16.71
C ASP A 107 0.89 15.41 16.40
N LYS A 108 0.35 16.29 17.27
CA LYS A 108 -0.96 16.92 17.07
C LYS A 108 -1.01 17.87 15.87
N GLN A 109 0.10 18.56 15.56
CA GLN A 109 0.18 19.44 14.39
C GLN A 109 0.23 18.60 13.11
N LEU A 110 1.04 17.52 13.10
CA LEU A 110 1.11 16.58 12.00
C LEU A 110 -0.26 15.89 11.77
N ALA A 111 -0.92 15.44 12.84
CA ALA A 111 -2.26 14.85 12.75
C ALA A 111 -3.26 15.81 12.08
N ARG A 112 -3.27 17.10 12.47
CA ARG A 112 -4.15 18.11 11.84
C ARG A 112 -3.86 18.30 10.34
N ARG A 113 -2.61 18.17 9.89
CA ARG A 113 -2.29 18.22 8.46
C ARG A 113 -2.89 17.02 7.72
N LEU A 114 -2.73 15.82 8.28
CA LEU A 114 -3.30 14.60 7.70
C LEU A 114 -4.83 14.68 7.64
N VAL A 115 -5.48 15.08 8.73
CA VAL A 115 -6.95 15.29 8.76
C VAL A 115 -7.37 16.33 7.73
N LYS A 116 -6.67 17.45 7.62
CA LYS A 116 -6.95 18.47 6.61
C LYS A 116 -6.87 17.91 5.19
N ASN A 117 -5.83 17.14 4.87
CA ASN A 117 -5.70 16.50 3.57
C ASN A 117 -6.89 15.56 3.28
N LEU A 118 -7.29 14.75 4.27
CA LEU A 118 -8.39 13.79 4.15
C LEU A 118 -9.77 14.46 4.03
N THR A 119 -9.95 15.65 4.59
CA THR A 119 -11.26 16.34 4.63
C THR A 119 -11.41 17.47 3.62
N GLU A 120 -10.33 18.19 3.32
CA GLU A 120 -10.33 19.36 2.44
C GLU A 120 -9.60 19.12 1.11
N GLY A 121 -8.72 18.13 1.06
CA GLY A 121 -7.89 17.81 -0.11
C GLY A 121 -6.45 18.30 0.01
N ILE A 122 -5.58 17.68 -0.78
CA ILE A 122 -4.14 17.94 -0.80
C ILE A 122 -3.88 19.27 -1.50
N GLU A 123 -3.04 20.11 -0.89
CA GLU A 123 -2.51 21.37 -1.46
C GLU A 123 -3.58 22.31 -2.07
N GLY A 124 -4.79 22.31 -1.54
CA GLY A 124 -5.87 23.15 -2.02
C GLY A 124 -6.52 22.70 -3.33
N THR A 125 -6.20 21.53 -3.83
CA THR A 125 -6.78 20.94 -5.06
C THR A 125 -8.22 20.48 -4.87
N GLY A 126 -8.67 20.27 -3.63
CA GLY A 126 -9.94 19.64 -3.29
C GLY A 126 -9.97 18.13 -3.54
N ILE A 127 -8.87 17.52 -4.01
CA ILE A 127 -8.74 16.07 -4.20
C ILE A 127 -8.36 15.45 -2.86
N ARG A 128 -9.26 14.63 -2.30
CA ARG A 128 -9.10 14.02 -0.98
C ARG A 128 -8.52 12.61 -1.08
N PRO A 129 -7.48 12.29 -0.29
CA PRO A 129 -7.02 10.91 -0.12
C PRO A 129 -8.08 10.04 0.57
N GLY A 130 -7.99 8.72 0.37
CA GLY A 130 -8.87 7.73 1.01
C GLY A 130 -8.17 6.84 2.03
N ILE A 131 -6.85 6.97 2.21
CA ILE A 131 -6.04 6.13 3.08
C ILE A 131 -4.88 6.92 3.70
N LEU A 132 -4.47 6.54 4.90
CA LEU A 132 -3.21 6.97 5.52
C LEU A 132 -2.10 5.99 5.13
N ALA A 133 -1.26 6.38 4.17
CA ALA A 133 -0.16 5.58 3.63
C ALA A 133 0.87 6.50 2.92
N GLU A 134 2.05 6.09 2.60
CA GLU A 134 2.73 4.93 3.12
C GLU A 134 3.48 5.33 4.40
N ILE A 135 3.19 4.69 5.52
CA ILE A 135 3.81 5.06 6.81
C ILE A 135 4.94 4.10 7.11
N ALA A 136 6.18 4.59 7.05
CA ALA A 136 7.35 3.72 7.07
C ALA A 136 8.10 3.70 8.41
N THR A 137 8.81 2.60 8.62
CA THR A 137 9.94 2.50 9.55
C THR A 137 11.19 2.10 8.78
N GLU A 138 12.35 2.60 9.26
CA GLU A 138 13.64 2.20 8.69
C GLU A 138 13.89 0.71 8.90
N TYR A 139 14.53 0.08 7.90
CA TYR A 139 14.91 -1.33 7.94
C TYR A 139 16.35 -1.52 8.44
N GLY A 140 16.62 -2.61 9.16
CA GLY A 140 17.96 -2.96 9.63
C GLY A 140 18.45 -2.17 10.86
N VAL A 141 17.60 -1.35 11.46
CA VAL A 141 17.96 -0.49 12.63
C VAL A 141 17.49 -1.04 13.96
N GLY A 142 16.62 -2.05 13.97
CA GLY A 142 16.15 -2.79 15.14
C GLY A 142 15.26 -2.00 16.11
N LYS A 143 15.02 -0.71 15.89
CA LYS A 143 14.12 0.13 16.70
C LYS A 143 13.69 1.38 15.94
N MET A 144 12.47 1.84 16.21
CA MET A 144 11.97 3.11 15.69
C MET A 144 12.68 4.32 16.30
N SER A 145 12.96 5.32 15.47
CA SER A 145 13.43 6.64 15.89
C SER A 145 12.38 7.41 16.71
N THR A 146 12.75 8.52 17.33
CA THR A 146 11.80 9.40 18.00
C THR A 146 10.87 10.08 17.00
N THR A 147 11.37 10.41 15.80
CA THR A 147 10.57 11.05 14.74
C THR A 147 9.56 10.07 14.14
N GLU A 148 9.97 8.84 13.84
CA GLU A 148 9.06 7.79 13.38
C GLU A 148 7.93 7.55 14.38
N LYS A 149 8.26 7.40 15.69
CA LYS A 149 7.23 7.25 16.74
C LYS A 149 6.24 8.41 16.77
N LYS A 150 6.73 9.64 16.62
CA LYS A 150 5.87 10.83 16.53
C LYS A 150 4.96 10.78 15.30
N VAL A 151 5.47 10.34 14.15
CA VAL A 151 4.69 10.15 12.92
C VAL A 151 3.60 9.10 13.14
N PHE A 152 3.92 7.92 13.67
CA PHE A 152 2.91 6.88 13.96
C PHE A 152 1.82 7.35 14.92
N ILE A 153 2.17 8.13 15.95
CA ILE A 153 1.19 8.72 16.87
C ILE A 153 0.29 9.73 16.15
N SER A 154 0.87 10.57 15.26
CA SER A 154 0.08 11.53 14.47
C SER A 154 -0.89 10.85 13.51
N VAL A 155 -0.45 9.75 12.87
CA VAL A 155 -1.27 8.91 12.00
C VAL A 155 -2.41 8.26 12.78
N ALA A 156 -2.12 7.73 13.98
CA ALA A 156 -3.16 7.17 14.85
C ALA A 156 -4.23 8.21 15.21
N HIS A 157 -3.84 9.42 15.59
CA HIS A 157 -4.79 10.50 15.87
C HIS A 157 -5.65 10.85 14.65
N ALA A 158 -5.04 10.95 13.46
CA ALA A 158 -5.76 11.22 12.22
C ALA A 158 -6.72 10.07 11.85
N GLN A 159 -6.30 8.82 12.06
CA GLN A 159 -7.15 7.66 11.81
C GLN A 159 -8.37 7.63 12.73
N VAL A 160 -8.17 7.85 14.04
CA VAL A 160 -9.28 7.87 15.02
C VAL A 160 -10.30 8.97 14.69
N GLU A 161 -9.85 10.12 14.19
CA GLU A 161 -10.71 11.23 13.82
C GLU A 161 -11.48 10.98 12.52
N THR A 162 -10.84 10.32 11.53
CA THR A 162 -11.41 10.21 10.17
C THR A 162 -11.95 8.83 9.83
N GLY A 163 -11.50 7.78 10.53
CA GLY A 163 -11.92 6.40 10.29
C GLY A 163 -11.30 5.74 9.06
N VAL A 164 -10.44 6.43 8.27
CA VAL A 164 -9.79 5.84 7.10
C VAL A 164 -8.77 4.79 7.50
N PRO A 165 -8.48 3.77 6.67
CA PRO A 165 -7.48 2.77 7.00
C PRO A 165 -6.05 3.33 7.01
N VAL A 166 -5.16 2.60 7.70
CA VAL A 166 -3.71 2.86 7.72
C VAL A 166 -2.98 1.73 7.01
N SER A 167 -2.08 2.05 6.08
CA SER A 167 -1.15 1.10 5.49
C SER A 167 0.28 1.51 5.79
N THR A 168 1.11 0.54 6.19
CA THR A 168 2.47 0.80 6.63
C THR A 168 3.50 0.10 5.77
N HIS A 169 4.66 0.73 5.62
CA HIS A 169 5.88 0.12 5.11
C HIS A 169 6.62 -0.55 6.27
N CYS A 170 6.77 -1.88 6.20
CA CYS A 170 7.44 -2.65 7.25
C CYS A 170 8.23 -3.80 6.65
N TRP A 171 9.43 -3.51 6.12
CA TRP A 171 10.22 -4.50 5.40
C TRP A 171 10.45 -5.77 6.21
N ALA A 172 10.05 -6.92 5.66
CA ALA A 172 10.14 -8.23 6.31
C ALA A 172 9.47 -8.29 7.71
N GLY A 173 8.57 -7.35 8.03
CA GLY A 173 7.89 -7.27 9.34
C GLY A 173 8.82 -6.95 10.51
N GLU A 174 9.99 -6.34 10.28
CA GLU A 174 11.02 -6.16 11.34
C GLU A 174 10.49 -5.39 12.54
N LEU A 175 9.81 -4.26 12.31
CA LEU A 175 9.26 -3.41 13.38
C LEU A 175 7.72 -3.47 13.45
N ALA A 176 7.09 -4.48 12.85
CA ALA A 176 5.63 -4.58 12.80
C ALA A 176 4.96 -4.57 14.19
N PHE A 177 5.56 -5.22 15.18
CA PHE A 177 4.99 -5.22 16.53
C PHE A 177 5.04 -3.85 17.19
N ASP A 178 6.08 -3.05 16.93
CA ASP A 178 6.20 -1.68 17.43
C ASP A 178 5.20 -0.76 16.71
N GLN A 179 5.05 -0.90 15.37
CA GLN A 179 4.07 -0.18 14.57
C GLN A 179 2.65 -0.47 15.08
N ILE A 180 2.26 -1.74 15.17
CA ILE A 180 0.94 -2.18 15.66
C ILE A 180 0.70 -1.65 17.07
N LYS A 181 1.67 -1.79 17.99
CA LYS A 181 1.55 -1.31 19.36
C LYS A 181 1.31 0.20 19.43
N LEU A 182 2.07 1.00 18.65
CA LEU A 182 1.89 2.46 18.63
C LEU A 182 0.52 2.84 18.08
N LEU A 183 0.09 2.26 16.99
CA LEU A 183 -1.21 2.54 16.40
C LEU A 183 -2.35 2.14 17.35
N THR A 184 -2.34 0.90 17.85
CA THR A 184 -3.44 0.38 18.69
C THR A 184 -3.49 1.03 20.05
N SER A 185 -2.35 1.33 20.71
CA SER A 185 -2.34 2.05 21.98
C SER A 185 -2.77 3.52 21.88
N ASN A 186 -2.86 4.06 20.66
CA ASN A 186 -3.43 5.38 20.38
C ASN A 186 -4.83 5.30 19.74
N GLY A 187 -5.50 4.14 19.81
CA GLY A 187 -6.91 3.98 19.49
C GLY A 187 -7.24 3.43 18.10
N VAL A 188 -6.26 3.13 17.27
CA VAL A 188 -6.50 2.54 15.92
C VAL A 188 -6.94 1.08 16.09
N PRO A 189 -8.11 0.67 15.57
CA PRO A 189 -8.53 -0.73 15.58
C PRO A 189 -7.61 -1.58 14.70
N PRO A 190 -7.21 -2.80 15.13
CA PRO A 190 -6.33 -3.67 14.34
C PRO A 190 -6.86 -3.94 12.91
N GLU A 191 -8.17 -4.06 12.74
CA GLU A 191 -8.85 -4.26 11.47
C GLU A 191 -8.80 -3.05 10.51
N LYS A 192 -8.22 -1.95 10.94
CA LYS A 192 -7.94 -0.75 10.12
C LYS A 192 -6.46 -0.62 9.77
N ILE A 193 -5.64 -1.62 10.09
CA ILE A 193 -4.19 -1.59 9.88
C ILE A 193 -3.80 -2.64 8.84
N LEU A 194 -3.11 -2.23 7.78
CA LEU A 194 -2.43 -3.08 6.80
C LEU A 194 -0.93 -2.96 7.00
N ILE A 195 -0.24 -4.07 7.26
CA ILE A 195 1.22 -4.12 7.35
C ILE A 195 1.78 -4.59 6.00
N GLY A 196 2.49 -3.74 5.29
CA GLY A 196 3.11 -4.03 4.00
C GLY A 196 4.44 -4.77 4.10
N HIS A 197 4.93 -5.27 2.97
CA HIS A 197 6.21 -5.91 2.72
C HIS A 197 6.54 -7.10 3.64
N LEU A 198 5.53 -7.92 3.93
CA LEU A 198 5.73 -9.05 4.82
C LEU A 198 6.39 -10.24 4.12
N ALA A 199 6.01 -10.55 2.88
CA ALA A 199 6.47 -11.74 2.16
C ALA A 199 7.68 -11.45 1.24
N VAL A 200 8.70 -10.80 1.77
CA VAL A 200 9.92 -10.46 1.01
C VAL A 200 11.10 -11.38 1.32
N ASP A 201 11.04 -12.15 2.40
CA ASP A 201 12.11 -13.06 2.83
C ASP A 201 11.51 -14.37 3.39
N ASN A 202 12.04 -15.52 2.96
CA ASN A 202 11.63 -16.84 3.44
C ASN A 202 11.91 -17.06 4.94
N GLY A 203 12.92 -16.41 5.49
CA GLY A 203 13.34 -16.58 6.89
C GLY A 203 12.40 -15.95 7.93
N VAL A 204 11.38 -15.19 7.49
CA VAL A 204 10.51 -14.43 8.42
C VAL A 204 9.09 -14.99 8.58
N LYS A 205 8.78 -16.14 8.01
CA LYS A 205 7.43 -16.75 8.03
C LYS A 205 6.84 -16.83 9.44
N ASP A 206 7.59 -17.31 10.42
CA ASP A 206 7.13 -17.40 11.82
C ASP A 206 6.79 -16.01 12.40
N ARG A 207 7.54 -14.98 12.01
CA ARG A 207 7.24 -13.59 12.41
C ARG A 207 5.90 -13.16 11.83
N ILE A 208 5.65 -13.43 10.55
CA ILE A 208 4.41 -13.05 9.86
C ILE A 208 3.20 -13.74 10.49
N LEU A 209 3.30 -15.02 10.83
CA LEU A 209 2.23 -15.74 11.57
C LEU A 209 1.89 -15.04 12.90
N ARG A 210 2.90 -14.62 13.65
CA ARG A 210 2.68 -13.90 14.91
C ARG A 210 2.12 -12.47 14.70
N ILE A 211 2.39 -11.85 13.55
CA ILE A 211 1.76 -10.57 13.15
C ILE A 211 0.29 -10.81 12.83
N ALA A 212 -0.04 -11.88 12.10
CA ALA A 212 -1.43 -12.27 11.77
C ALA A 212 -2.30 -12.43 13.03
N ASP A 213 -1.74 -13.00 14.10
CA ASP A 213 -2.42 -13.16 15.40
C ASP A 213 -2.80 -11.80 16.06
N LYS A 214 -2.30 -10.66 15.55
CA LYS A 214 -2.68 -9.33 16.05
C LYS A 214 -3.98 -8.79 15.46
N GLY A 215 -4.57 -9.50 14.49
CA GLY A 215 -5.82 -9.11 13.85
C GLY A 215 -5.68 -8.02 12.79
N VAL A 216 -4.47 -7.63 12.43
CA VAL A 216 -4.15 -6.70 11.33
C VAL A 216 -4.24 -7.39 9.97
N TYR A 217 -4.30 -6.61 8.88
CA TYR A 217 -4.14 -7.15 7.54
C TYR A 217 -2.67 -7.34 7.19
N LEU A 218 -2.41 -8.38 6.39
CA LEU A 218 -1.10 -8.78 5.92
C LEU A 218 -0.93 -8.36 4.46
N GLY A 219 -0.02 -7.45 4.17
CA GLY A 219 0.39 -7.09 2.82
C GLY A 219 1.39 -8.12 2.28
N ILE A 220 0.94 -8.93 1.33
CA ILE A 220 1.77 -9.83 0.56
C ILE A 220 2.00 -9.15 -0.79
N ASP A 221 3.05 -8.39 -0.86
CA ASP A 221 3.39 -7.52 -1.98
C ASP A 221 4.78 -7.84 -2.58
N CYS A 222 5.36 -6.91 -3.34
CA CYS A 222 6.55 -7.14 -4.16
C CYS A 222 6.38 -8.34 -5.10
N ILE A 223 5.16 -8.57 -5.61
CA ILE A 223 4.83 -9.66 -6.54
C ILE A 223 5.32 -9.27 -7.95
N GLY A 224 6.02 -10.19 -8.62
CA GLY A 224 6.64 -9.92 -9.92
C GLY A 224 8.09 -9.40 -9.84
N PHE A 225 8.64 -9.26 -8.65
CA PHE A 225 10.02 -8.75 -8.42
C PHE A 225 11.06 -9.87 -8.35
N GLU A 226 10.89 -10.91 -9.13
CA GLU A 226 11.75 -12.11 -9.09
C GLU A 226 13.24 -11.85 -9.41
N TYR A 227 13.54 -10.74 -10.07
CA TYR A 227 14.89 -10.35 -10.46
C TYR A 227 15.58 -9.41 -9.46
N GLU A 228 14.85 -8.90 -8.46
CA GLU A 228 15.44 -8.06 -7.43
C GLU A 228 16.16 -8.88 -6.38
N SER A 229 17.44 -8.55 -6.17
CA SER A 229 18.27 -9.25 -5.18
C SER A 229 17.81 -9.04 -3.73
N VAL A 230 17.10 -7.96 -3.47
CA VAL A 230 16.57 -7.62 -2.13
C VAL A 230 15.30 -8.39 -1.78
N VAL A 231 14.60 -8.96 -2.77
CA VAL A 231 13.41 -9.80 -2.56
C VAL A 231 13.83 -11.26 -2.60
N GLY A 232 14.03 -11.86 -1.43
CA GLY A 232 14.45 -13.25 -1.28
C GLY A 232 13.34 -14.26 -1.51
N MET A 233 12.06 -13.88 -1.36
CA MET A 233 10.91 -14.75 -1.57
C MET A 233 10.38 -14.58 -3.00
N LYS A 234 10.46 -15.65 -3.81
CA LYS A 234 9.96 -15.67 -5.19
C LYS A 234 8.45 -15.85 -5.24
N ASP A 235 7.82 -15.57 -6.38
CA ASP A 235 6.36 -15.62 -6.52
C ASP A 235 5.77 -16.98 -6.17
N ARG A 236 6.41 -18.09 -6.56
CA ARG A 236 5.98 -19.44 -6.11
C ARG A 236 6.07 -19.62 -4.59
N ASP A 237 7.12 -19.11 -3.96
CA ASP A 237 7.28 -19.18 -2.51
C ASP A 237 6.20 -18.34 -1.81
N LYS A 238 5.88 -17.16 -2.37
CA LYS A 238 4.79 -16.31 -1.89
C LYS A 238 3.44 -17.01 -2.02
N ALA A 239 3.16 -17.60 -3.18
CA ALA A 239 1.91 -18.34 -3.41
C ALA A 239 1.77 -19.54 -2.45
N HIS A 240 2.84 -20.30 -2.26
CA HIS A 240 2.87 -21.38 -1.28
C HIS A 240 2.64 -20.85 0.15
N PHE A 241 3.24 -19.73 0.50
CA PHE A 241 3.04 -19.13 1.83
C PHE A 241 1.62 -18.56 2.02
N VAL A 242 1.04 -17.97 0.96
CA VAL A 242 -0.39 -17.56 0.97
C VAL A 242 -1.28 -18.77 1.24
N ARG A 243 -1.03 -19.95 0.58
CA ARG A 243 -1.75 -21.19 0.86
C ARG A 243 -1.61 -21.60 2.33
N GLU A 244 -0.39 -21.55 2.88
CA GLU A 244 -0.16 -21.85 4.31
C GLU A 244 -0.95 -20.90 5.23
N LEU A 245 -0.99 -19.60 4.95
CA LEU A 245 -1.77 -18.62 5.71
C LEU A 245 -3.29 -18.93 5.65
N VAL A 246 -3.79 -19.29 4.48
CA VAL A 246 -5.20 -19.65 4.29
C VAL A 246 -5.54 -20.92 5.07
N ASP A 247 -4.69 -21.96 5.02
CA ASP A 247 -4.89 -23.21 5.77
C ASP A 247 -4.89 -23.00 7.29
N ARG A 248 -4.20 -21.95 7.76
CA ARG A 248 -4.19 -21.54 9.17
C ARG A 248 -5.37 -20.64 9.57
N GLY A 249 -6.26 -20.30 8.62
CA GLY A 249 -7.48 -19.51 8.87
C GLY A 249 -7.31 -18.00 8.74
N PHE A 250 -6.24 -17.50 8.12
CA PHE A 250 -5.98 -16.06 7.97
C PHE A 250 -6.50 -15.49 6.65
N LEU A 251 -7.30 -16.23 5.86
CA LEU A 251 -7.80 -15.77 4.56
C LEU A 251 -8.36 -14.35 4.57
N GLU A 252 -9.18 -14.01 5.57
CA GLU A 252 -9.86 -12.71 5.70
C GLU A 252 -8.91 -11.57 6.15
N ARG A 253 -7.61 -11.86 6.24
CA ARG A 253 -6.58 -10.88 6.62
C ARG A 253 -5.49 -10.70 5.57
N ILE A 254 -5.53 -11.41 4.46
CA ILE A 254 -4.52 -11.34 3.40
C ILE A 254 -4.94 -10.34 2.33
N MET A 255 -4.04 -9.45 1.94
CA MET A 255 -4.13 -8.59 0.77
C MET A 255 -2.91 -8.79 -0.10
N ILE A 256 -3.10 -8.86 -1.42
CA ILE A 256 -2.02 -9.10 -2.38
C ILE A 256 -1.89 -7.90 -3.34
N SER A 257 -0.66 -7.49 -3.63
CA SER A 257 -0.32 -6.35 -4.50
C SER A 257 1.06 -6.53 -5.14
N GLN A 258 1.43 -5.64 -6.05
CA GLN A 258 2.75 -5.69 -6.67
C GLN A 258 3.76 -4.76 -6.00
N ASP A 259 3.33 -3.60 -5.50
CA ASP A 259 4.24 -2.55 -5.03
C ASP A 259 5.15 -2.07 -6.18
N LEU A 260 4.55 -1.74 -7.32
CA LEU A 260 5.28 -1.36 -8.52
C LEU A 260 5.88 0.04 -8.34
N MET A 261 7.17 0.11 -8.00
CA MET A 261 7.87 1.34 -7.60
C MET A 261 9.00 1.74 -8.56
N ARG A 262 9.21 1.03 -9.68
CA ARG A 262 10.33 1.26 -10.62
C ARG A 262 9.86 1.36 -12.06
N LYS A 263 10.45 2.27 -12.84
CA LYS A 263 10.20 2.39 -14.30
C LYS A 263 10.39 1.05 -15.04
N LEU A 264 11.44 0.30 -14.70
CA LEU A 264 11.73 -0.98 -15.35
C LEU A 264 10.66 -2.06 -15.13
N TYR A 265 9.71 -1.86 -14.20
CA TYR A 265 8.58 -2.76 -14.03
C TYR A 265 7.37 -2.39 -14.89
N LEU A 266 7.34 -1.21 -15.49
CA LEU A 266 6.30 -0.81 -16.43
C LEU A 266 6.46 -1.55 -17.76
N LYS A 267 5.36 -1.97 -18.40
CA LYS A 267 5.38 -2.59 -19.73
C LYS A 267 6.01 -1.70 -20.78
N HIS A 268 5.81 -0.39 -20.65
CA HIS A 268 6.46 0.60 -21.51
C HIS A 268 7.98 0.42 -21.57
N TYR A 269 8.58 -0.02 -20.47
CA TYR A 269 10.02 -0.31 -20.34
C TYR A 269 10.31 -1.82 -20.31
N HIS A 270 9.42 -2.64 -20.89
CA HIS A 270 9.53 -4.11 -21.00
C HIS A 270 9.41 -4.88 -19.68
N GLY A 271 8.85 -4.24 -18.65
CA GLY A 271 8.57 -4.87 -17.36
C GLY A 271 7.25 -5.65 -17.32
N PRO A 272 6.88 -6.20 -16.15
CA PRO A 272 5.67 -6.98 -15.97
C PRO A 272 4.37 -6.16 -16.08
N GLY A 273 4.36 -4.88 -15.68
CA GLY A 273 3.18 -4.01 -15.63
C GLY A 273 2.22 -4.34 -14.50
N TYR A 274 1.22 -3.48 -14.29
CA TYR A 274 0.24 -3.62 -13.19
C TYR A 274 -0.74 -4.80 -13.36
N ASP A 275 -0.86 -5.38 -14.53
CA ASP A 275 -1.72 -6.54 -14.78
C ASP A 275 -1.03 -7.88 -14.47
N TYR A 276 0.26 -7.87 -14.12
CA TYR A 276 1.02 -9.07 -13.78
C TYR A 276 0.36 -9.86 -12.65
N LEU A 277 -0.11 -9.18 -11.61
CA LEU A 277 -0.82 -9.82 -10.50
C LEU A 277 -1.96 -10.71 -10.99
N LEU A 278 -2.81 -10.17 -11.89
CA LEU A 278 -4.00 -10.86 -12.38
C LEU A 278 -3.68 -11.92 -13.43
N LEU A 279 -2.73 -11.64 -14.32
CA LEU A 279 -2.43 -12.50 -15.47
C LEU A 279 -1.36 -13.56 -15.18
N ARG A 280 -0.53 -13.37 -14.16
CA ARG A 280 0.60 -14.27 -13.84
C ARG A 280 0.52 -14.83 -12.44
N PHE A 281 0.35 -14.00 -11.42
CA PHE A 281 0.38 -14.47 -10.03
C PHE A 281 -0.92 -15.20 -9.64
N VAL A 282 -2.09 -14.74 -10.08
CA VAL A 282 -3.37 -15.44 -9.85
C VAL A 282 -3.34 -16.88 -10.39
N PRO A 283 -2.86 -17.18 -11.61
CA PRO A 283 -2.62 -18.55 -12.05
C PRO A 283 -1.71 -19.36 -11.11
N ILE A 284 -0.63 -18.77 -10.60
CA ILE A 284 0.27 -19.47 -9.65
C ILE A 284 -0.49 -19.81 -8.34
N LEU A 285 -1.33 -18.90 -7.83
CA LEU A 285 -2.17 -19.18 -6.66
C LEU A 285 -3.15 -20.34 -6.91
N LEU A 286 -3.73 -20.43 -8.11
CA LEU A 286 -4.61 -21.54 -8.51
C LEU A 286 -3.83 -22.87 -8.59
N ASP A 287 -2.61 -22.84 -9.14
CA ASP A 287 -1.72 -24.00 -9.20
C ASP A 287 -1.31 -24.50 -7.80
N GLU A 288 -1.17 -23.59 -6.83
CA GLU A 288 -0.93 -23.91 -5.41
C GLU A 288 -2.21 -24.38 -4.67
N GLY A 289 -3.32 -24.53 -5.38
CA GLY A 289 -4.57 -25.11 -4.87
C GLY A 289 -5.51 -24.11 -4.18
N LEU A 290 -5.28 -22.79 -4.33
CA LEU A 290 -6.29 -21.83 -3.87
C LEU A 290 -7.47 -21.83 -4.83
N SER A 291 -8.68 -21.75 -4.28
CA SER A 291 -9.90 -21.59 -5.05
C SER A 291 -10.06 -20.13 -5.54
N ARG A 292 -10.81 -19.95 -6.63
CA ARG A 292 -11.16 -18.61 -7.11
C ARG A 292 -11.83 -17.77 -6.02
N LYS A 293 -12.67 -18.37 -5.19
CA LYS A 293 -13.34 -17.69 -4.08
C LYS A 293 -12.36 -17.16 -3.02
N GLU A 294 -11.30 -17.90 -2.71
CA GLU A 294 -10.26 -17.46 -1.78
C GLU A 294 -9.48 -16.28 -2.38
N ILE A 295 -9.15 -16.35 -3.67
CA ILE A 295 -8.48 -15.25 -4.40
C ILE A 295 -9.37 -14.00 -4.43
N ASP A 296 -10.67 -14.16 -4.73
CA ASP A 296 -11.63 -13.05 -4.74
C ASP A 296 -11.80 -12.44 -3.33
N THR A 297 -11.65 -13.24 -2.27
CA THR A 297 -11.62 -12.71 -0.89
C THR A 297 -10.44 -11.76 -0.71
N MET A 298 -9.24 -12.14 -1.12
CA MET A 298 -8.03 -11.31 -0.99
C MET A 298 -8.05 -10.05 -1.86
N LEU A 299 -8.62 -10.13 -3.08
CA LEU A 299 -8.64 -9.03 -4.04
C LEU A 299 -9.87 -8.13 -3.95
N MET A 300 -10.96 -8.59 -3.33
CA MET A 300 -12.22 -7.86 -3.33
C MET A 300 -12.84 -7.70 -1.93
N ALA A 301 -13.02 -8.82 -1.18
CA ALA A 301 -13.73 -8.77 0.09
C ALA A 301 -12.91 -8.09 1.19
N ASN A 302 -11.62 -8.44 1.33
CA ASN A 302 -10.73 -7.84 2.31
C ASN A 302 -10.52 -6.33 2.05
N PRO A 303 -10.25 -5.86 0.80
CA PRO A 303 -10.24 -4.44 0.49
C PRO A 303 -11.53 -3.72 0.87
N LYS A 304 -12.70 -4.29 0.57
CA LYS A 304 -13.98 -3.70 1.00
C LYS A 304 -14.08 -3.58 2.52
N THR A 305 -13.64 -4.61 3.25
CA THR A 305 -13.77 -4.65 4.71
C THR A 305 -12.90 -3.60 5.40
N ILE A 306 -11.65 -3.40 4.95
CA ILE A 306 -10.77 -2.40 5.58
C ILE A 306 -11.29 -0.97 5.36
N PHE A 307 -11.92 -0.69 4.21
CA PHE A 307 -12.52 0.60 3.88
C PHE A 307 -13.95 0.80 4.46
N SER A 308 -14.57 -0.26 5.01
CA SER A 308 -15.91 -0.18 5.63
C SER A 308 -15.86 0.29 7.11
#